data_dd72a7fc3a6ab4ee65e858fc2bbc7528
#
_entry.id   dd72a7fc3a6ab4ee65e858fc2bbc7528
#
_cell.length_a   1.000
_cell.length_b   1.000
_cell.length_c   1.000
_cell.angle_alpha   90.00
_cell.angle_beta   90.00
_cell.angle_gamma   90.00
#
_symmetry.space_group_name_H-M   'P 1'
#
loop_
_entity.id
_entity.type
_entity.pdbx_description
1 polymer ?
#
loop_
_entity_poly.entity_id
_entity_poly.type
_entity_poly.pdbx_seq_one_letter_code
_entity_poly.pdbx_strand_id
1 'polypeptide(L)'
;MRIYLIRHGQTTSNVRHILDSNPPGAHLSDLGREQAAGLVAAFDGVDLDAVYVSSLRRTGETAEPLALARGIDPVELDGLREIEAGSWEGGSDEATYRGYLGTVQRWLSGRLEERMGGGVTGADVLERYDAAIASIEASGARAAAVVSHGAAIGFWTCMRASGIDRRALERALNLDAAPLQVLKNGQMCVIEGDLASGYRAVSWNGVPLGESR
;
A
#
# COMPACT_ATOMS: atom_id res chain seq x y z
N MET A 1 -14.26 -11.18 -2.58
CA MET A 1 -14.36 -9.79 -3.03
C MET A 1 -13.19 -9.40 -3.91
N ARG A 2 -13.25 -8.24 -4.61
CA ARG A 2 -12.10 -7.65 -5.33
C ARG A 2 -11.65 -6.37 -4.63
N ILE A 3 -10.37 -6.28 -4.29
CA ILE A 3 -9.79 -5.10 -3.63
C ILE A 3 -8.73 -4.49 -4.55
N TYR A 4 -8.83 -3.19 -4.75
CA TYR A 4 -7.88 -2.35 -5.47
C TYR A 4 -7.01 -1.63 -4.42
N LEU A 5 -5.86 -2.21 -4.08
CA LEU A 5 -4.89 -1.63 -3.15
C LEU A 5 -4.07 -0.57 -3.87
N ILE A 6 -4.35 0.70 -3.62
CA ILE A 6 -3.79 1.84 -4.34
C ILE A 6 -2.73 2.51 -3.47
N ARG A 7 -1.50 2.66 -3.97
CA ARG A 7 -0.54 3.53 -3.31
C ARG A 7 -0.91 4.98 -3.55
N HIS A 8 -0.91 5.78 -2.49
CA HIS A 8 -1.16 7.23 -2.59
C HIS A 8 -0.34 7.91 -3.69
N GLY A 9 -0.81 9.03 -4.22
CA GLY A 9 -0.10 9.87 -5.16
C GLY A 9 1.23 10.39 -4.60
N GLN A 10 2.13 10.86 -5.46
CA GLN A 10 3.42 11.41 -5.05
C GLN A 10 3.22 12.57 -4.06
N THR A 11 4.00 12.58 -2.97
CA THR A 11 4.02 13.64 -1.96
C THR A 11 5.26 14.51 -2.06
N THR A 12 5.24 15.66 -1.38
CA THR A 12 6.43 16.51 -1.23
C THR A 12 7.55 15.81 -0.47
N SER A 13 7.24 14.88 0.44
CA SER A 13 8.22 14.01 1.11
C SER A 13 8.83 12.99 0.15
N ASN A 14 8.04 12.41 -0.77
CA ASN A 14 8.58 11.50 -1.80
C ASN A 14 9.58 12.21 -2.72
N VAL A 15 9.29 13.47 -3.12
CA VAL A 15 10.21 14.29 -3.95
C VAL A 15 11.54 14.51 -3.26
N ARG A 16 11.54 14.66 -1.92
CA ARG A 16 12.73 14.89 -1.10
C ARG A 16 13.37 13.60 -0.59
N HIS A 17 12.81 12.44 -0.94
CA HIS A 17 13.25 11.15 -0.41
C HIS A 17 13.25 11.12 1.13
N ILE A 18 12.19 11.64 1.78
CA ILE A 18 12.04 11.62 3.23
C ILE A 18 11.11 10.47 3.62
N LEU A 19 11.52 9.64 4.59
CA LEU A 19 10.64 8.70 5.26
C LEU A 19 9.61 9.48 6.08
N ASP A 20 8.34 9.36 5.71
CA ASP A 20 7.23 10.12 6.25
C ASP A 20 6.08 9.16 6.52
N SER A 21 6.17 8.47 7.66
CA SER A 21 5.23 7.41 8.04
C SER A 21 4.24 7.82 9.12
N ASN A 22 4.45 8.95 9.78
CA ASN A 22 3.61 9.43 10.87
C ASN A 22 2.49 10.37 10.41
N PRO A 23 1.31 10.35 11.07
CA PRO A 23 0.28 11.37 10.86
C PRO A 23 0.76 12.78 11.23
N PRO A 24 0.27 13.84 10.56
CA PRO A 24 -0.66 13.81 9.44
C PRO A 24 -0.01 13.46 8.10
N GLY A 25 1.33 13.47 8.01
CA GLY A 25 2.10 13.26 6.79
C GLY A 25 2.03 14.42 5.80
N ALA A 26 2.84 14.36 4.76
CA ALA A 26 2.95 15.39 3.74
C ALA A 26 1.74 15.39 2.78
N HIS A 27 1.47 16.54 2.19
CA HIS A 27 0.52 16.72 1.09
C HIS A 27 1.03 16.12 -0.22
N LEU A 28 0.09 15.84 -1.13
CA LEU A 28 0.42 15.49 -2.51
C LEU A 28 1.19 16.63 -3.19
N SER A 29 2.16 16.24 -4.04
CA SER A 29 2.76 17.16 -5.02
C SER A 29 1.78 17.44 -6.17
N ASP A 30 2.15 18.33 -7.11
CA ASP A 30 1.34 18.57 -8.32
C ASP A 30 1.17 17.27 -9.12
N LEU A 31 2.26 16.53 -9.33
CA LEU A 31 2.20 15.21 -9.96
C LEU A 31 1.30 14.23 -9.17
N GLY A 32 1.35 14.28 -7.83
CA GLY A 32 0.49 13.45 -6.99
C GLY A 32 -0.99 13.75 -7.17
N ARG A 33 -1.35 15.01 -7.35
CA ARG A 33 -2.73 15.43 -7.67
C ARG A 33 -3.17 14.98 -9.06
N GLU A 34 -2.28 15.05 -10.05
CA GLU A 34 -2.54 14.50 -11.39
C GLU A 34 -2.75 12.98 -11.35
N GLN A 35 -1.92 12.26 -10.57
CA GLN A 35 -2.08 10.82 -10.34
C GLN A 35 -3.42 10.48 -9.67
N ALA A 36 -3.84 11.26 -8.68
CA ALA A 36 -5.13 11.11 -8.02
C ALA A 36 -6.30 11.34 -8.99
N ALA A 37 -6.24 12.39 -9.81
CA ALA A 37 -7.25 12.65 -10.84
C ALA A 37 -7.32 11.52 -11.88
N GLY A 38 -6.19 10.93 -12.24
CA GLY A 38 -6.10 9.79 -13.16
C GLY A 38 -6.81 8.53 -12.67
N LEU A 39 -7.05 8.38 -11.36
CA LEU A 39 -7.80 7.25 -10.82
C LEU A 39 -9.24 7.22 -11.32
N VAL A 40 -9.86 8.36 -11.62
CA VAL A 40 -11.23 8.42 -12.14
C VAL A 40 -11.35 7.59 -13.42
N ALA A 41 -10.45 7.82 -14.38
CA ALA A 41 -10.41 7.05 -15.63
C ALA A 41 -9.94 5.60 -15.42
N ALA A 42 -9.01 5.34 -14.47
CA ALA A 42 -8.55 3.98 -14.17
C ALA A 42 -9.66 3.06 -13.64
N PHE A 43 -10.73 3.64 -13.10
CA PHE A 43 -11.90 2.91 -12.62
C PHE A 43 -13.10 2.95 -13.59
N ASP A 44 -12.92 3.41 -14.84
CA ASP A 44 -13.99 3.36 -15.84
C ASP A 44 -14.46 1.91 -16.06
N GLY A 45 -15.78 1.71 -16.00
CA GLY A 45 -16.39 0.39 -16.10
C GLY A 45 -16.27 -0.49 -14.86
N VAL A 46 -15.65 -0.02 -13.78
CA VAL A 46 -15.63 -0.72 -12.48
C VAL A 46 -16.83 -0.30 -11.65
N ASP A 47 -17.66 -1.29 -11.25
CA ASP A 47 -18.76 -1.09 -10.30
C ASP A 47 -18.18 -1.09 -8.88
N LEU A 48 -17.80 0.09 -8.40
CA LEU A 48 -17.11 0.29 -7.12
C LEU A 48 -18.14 0.53 -6.02
N ASP A 49 -18.12 -0.32 -4.99
CA ASP A 49 -19.08 -0.27 -3.89
C ASP A 49 -18.58 0.63 -2.73
N ALA A 50 -17.26 0.74 -2.53
CA ALA A 50 -16.69 1.45 -1.37
C ALA A 50 -15.30 2.01 -1.64
N VAL A 51 -14.94 3.07 -0.90
CA VAL A 51 -13.60 3.67 -0.90
C VAL A 51 -13.10 3.74 0.53
N TYR A 52 -11.89 3.26 0.78
CA TYR A 52 -11.23 3.28 2.08
C TYR A 52 -9.90 4.01 1.99
N VAL A 53 -9.54 4.72 3.05
CA VAL A 53 -8.29 5.47 3.15
C VAL A 53 -7.61 5.19 4.49
N SER A 54 -6.30 5.38 4.57
CA SER A 54 -5.62 5.42 5.87
C SER A 54 -5.80 6.77 6.54
N SER A 55 -5.39 6.87 7.81
CA SER A 55 -5.39 8.12 8.58
C SER A 55 -4.33 9.14 8.15
N LEU A 56 -3.46 8.81 7.17
CA LEU A 56 -2.49 9.76 6.64
C LEU A 56 -3.11 10.59 5.50
N ARG A 57 -3.07 11.90 5.64
CA ARG A 57 -3.67 12.92 4.75
C ARG A 57 -3.56 12.60 3.25
N ARG A 58 -2.39 12.20 2.78
CA ARG A 58 -2.12 11.90 1.37
C ARG A 58 -3.02 10.82 0.78
N THR A 59 -3.55 9.91 1.60
CA THR A 59 -4.48 8.87 1.10
C THR A 59 -5.86 9.42 0.86
N GLY A 60 -6.35 10.30 1.74
CA GLY A 60 -7.59 11.05 1.53
C GLY A 60 -7.52 11.93 0.29
N GLU A 61 -6.44 12.74 0.16
CA GLU A 61 -6.21 13.58 -1.02
C GLU A 61 -6.14 12.77 -2.33
N THR A 62 -5.61 11.54 -2.27
CA THR A 62 -5.56 10.65 -3.44
C THR A 62 -6.92 10.06 -3.78
N ALA A 63 -7.73 9.71 -2.77
CA ALA A 63 -9.04 9.11 -2.97
C ALA A 63 -10.09 10.12 -3.43
N GLU A 64 -9.95 11.39 -3.04
CA GLU A 64 -10.99 12.44 -3.20
C GLU A 64 -11.56 12.55 -4.62
N PRO A 65 -10.76 12.65 -5.72
CA PRO A 65 -11.31 12.74 -7.06
C PRO A 65 -12.17 11.53 -7.44
N LEU A 66 -11.73 10.33 -7.12
CA LEU A 66 -12.46 9.09 -7.40
C LEU A 66 -13.74 9.01 -6.57
N ALA A 67 -13.66 9.31 -5.28
CA ALA A 67 -14.77 9.31 -4.34
C ALA A 67 -15.89 10.28 -4.80
N LEU A 68 -15.50 11.51 -5.15
CA LEU A 68 -16.43 12.51 -5.70
C LEU A 68 -17.08 12.05 -7.01
N ALA A 69 -16.30 11.50 -7.95
CA ALA A 69 -16.82 11.03 -9.23
C ALA A 69 -17.79 9.85 -9.09
N ARG A 70 -17.68 9.06 -8.03
CA ARG A 70 -18.54 7.90 -7.74
C ARG A 70 -19.65 8.19 -6.74
N GLY A 71 -19.66 9.36 -6.09
CA GLY A 71 -20.62 9.69 -5.03
C GLY A 71 -20.48 8.78 -3.81
N ILE A 72 -19.25 8.35 -3.49
CA ILE A 72 -18.94 7.46 -2.37
C ILE A 72 -18.13 8.24 -1.33
N ASP A 73 -18.60 8.26 -0.08
CA ASP A 73 -17.84 8.85 1.02
C ASP A 73 -16.72 7.89 1.47
N PRO A 74 -15.45 8.33 1.47
CA PRO A 74 -14.35 7.48 1.93
C PRO A 74 -14.43 7.18 3.41
N VAL A 75 -14.18 5.92 3.79
CA VAL A 75 -14.09 5.47 5.17
C VAL A 75 -12.63 5.41 5.60
N GLU A 76 -12.27 6.11 6.67
CA GLU A 76 -10.93 6.06 7.24
C GLU A 76 -10.74 4.82 8.10
N LEU A 77 -9.67 4.07 7.83
CA LEU A 77 -9.23 2.90 8.62
C LEU A 77 -7.75 3.08 8.98
N ASP A 78 -7.48 3.34 10.27
CA ASP A 78 -6.12 3.57 10.77
C ASP A 78 -5.18 2.37 10.50
N GLY A 79 -5.70 1.15 10.49
CA GLY A 79 -4.95 -0.06 10.17
C GLY A 79 -4.31 -0.08 8.78
N LEU A 80 -4.75 0.78 7.85
CA LEU A 80 -4.19 0.92 6.50
C LEU A 80 -2.95 1.83 6.43
N ARG A 81 -2.46 2.37 7.55
CA ARG A 81 -1.29 3.27 7.59
C ARG A 81 -0.03 2.63 7.01
N GLU A 82 0.95 3.51 6.66
CA GLU A 82 2.28 3.06 6.30
C GLU A 82 2.95 2.35 7.50
N ILE A 83 3.97 1.58 7.22
CA ILE A 83 4.84 0.98 8.23
C ILE A 83 5.59 2.13 8.92
N GLU A 84 5.39 2.27 10.22
CA GLU A 84 6.04 3.30 11.02
C GLU A 84 7.56 3.11 11.01
N ALA A 85 8.30 4.15 10.61
CA ALA A 85 9.75 4.06 10.43
C ALA A 85 10.54 4.03 11.75
N GLY A 86 9.89 4.27 12.89
CA GLY A 86 10.56 4.29 14.19
C GLY A 86 11.65 5.36 14.25
N SER A 87 12.87 4.99 14.65
CA SER A 87 14.00 5.91 14.73
C SER A 87 14.50 6.42 13.37
N TRP A 88 13.99 5.89 12.25
CA TRP A 88 14.33 6.37 10.90
C TRP A 88 13.35 7.40 10.36
N GLU A 89 12.30 7.75 11.13
CA GLU A 89 11.32 8.77 10.73
C GLU A 89 12.00 10.10 10.39
N GLY A 90 11.60 10.71 9.28
CA GLY A 90 12.16 11.97 8.80
C GLY A 90 13.53 11.86 8.13
N GLY A 91 14.15 10.69 8.14
CA GLY A 91 15.43 10.46 7.49
C GLY A 91 15.31 10.40 5.96
N SER A 92 16.40 10.75 5.26
CA SER A 92 16.45 10.83 3.80
C SER A 92 17.73 10.28 3.19
N ASP A 93 18.67 9.84 4.01
CA ASP A 93 19.94 9.27 3.57
C ASP A 93 19.81 7.78 3.22
N GLU A 94 20.81 7.27 2.52
CA GLU A 94 20.85 5.88 2.07
C GLU A 94 20.84 4.89 3.24
N ALA A 95 21.53 5.21 4.35
CA ALA A 95 21.59 4.34 5.51
C ALA A 95 20.21 4.17 6.16
N THR A 96 19.44 5.26 6.24
CA THR A 96 18.05 5.28 6.69
C THR A 96 17.16 4.37 5.83
N TYR A 97 17.20 4.54 4.51
CA TYR A 97 16.41 3.71 3.59
C TYR A 97 16.85 2.25 3.62
N ARG A 98 18.14 1.98 3.69
CA ARG A 98 18.69 0.62 3.80
C ARG A 98 18.25 -0.05 5.11
N GLY A 99 18.20 0.69 6.22
CA GLY A 99 17.70 0.20 7.50
C GLY A 99 16.21 -0.15 7.44
N TYR A 100 15.39 0.77 6.93
CA TYR A 100 13.94 0.59 6.79
C TYR A 100 13.58 -0.57 5.86
N LEU A 101 14.01 -0.53 4.60
CA LEU A 101 13.71 -1.56 3.61
C LEU A 101 14.33 -2.90 3.96
N GLY A 102 15.52 -2.90 4.56
CA GLY A 102 16.18 -4.11 5.05
C GLY A 102 15.39 -4.79 6.17
N THR A 103 14.68 -4.04 7.03
CA THR A 103 13.79 -4.61 8.04
C THR A 103 12.56 -5.25 7.38
N VAL A 104 11.93 -4.59 6.41
CA VAL A 104 10.82 -5.18 5.63
C VAL A 104 11.28 -6.47 4.94
N GLN A 105 12.48 -6.48 4.36
CA GLN A 105 13.04 -7.69 3.73
C GLN A 105 13.23 -8.84 4.73
N ARG A 106 13.70 -8.53 5.94
CA ARG A 106 13.83 -9.53 7.01
C ARG A 106 12.48 -10.09 7.46
N TRP A 107 11.44 -9.27 7.52
CA TRP A 107 10.06 -9.72 7.76
C TRP A 107 9.56 -10.66 6.66
N LEU A 108 9.79 -10.32 5.38
CA LEU A 108 9.44 -11.19 4.24
C LEU A 108 10.16 -12.53 4.30
N SER A 109 11.36 -12.59 4.90
CA SER A 109 12.10 -13.84 5.13
C SER A 109 11.72 -14.59 6.41
N GLY A 110 10.65 -14.14 7.10
CA GLY A 110 10.06 -14.83 8.26
C GLY A 110 10.48 -14.27 9.63
N ARG A 111 11.32 -13.22 9.69
CA ARG A 111 11.74 -12.61 10.97
C ARG A 111 10.78 -11.53 11.43
N LEU A 112 9.52 -11.88 11.63
CA LEU A 112 8.43 -10.94 11.91
C LEU A 112 8.58 -10.19 13.25
N GLU A 113 9.33 -10.73 14.19
CA GLU A 113 9.53 -10.15 15.53
C GLU A 113 10.61 -9.04 15.55
N GLU A 114 11.34 -8.84 14.46
CA GLU A 114 12.31 -7.75 14.39
C GLU A 114 11.58 -6.39 14.38
N ARG A 115 12.14 -5.41 15.12
CA ARG A 115 11.52 -4.09 15.27
C ARG A 115 12.02 -3.11 14.22
N MET A 116 11.09 -2.43 13.59
CA MET A 116 11.35 -1.33 12.67
C MET A 116 11.86 -0.10 13.44
N GLY A 117 13.17 0.18 13.37
CA GLY A 117 13.73 1.33 14.09
C GLY A 117 13.40 1.35 15.59
N GLY A 118 13.32 0.20 16.24
CA GLY A 118 12.93 0.08 17.64
C GLY A 118 11.42 0.19 17.92
N GLY A 119 10.61 0.43 16.89
CA GLY A 119 9.15 0.57 16.97
C GLY A 119 8.40 -0.75 16.72
N VAL A 120 7.49 -0.74 15.75
CA VAL A 120 6.59 -1.85 15.42
C VAL A 120 7.34 -3.08 14.89
N THR A 121 6.75 -4.26 15.05
CA THR A 121 7.19 -5.52 14.45
C THR A 121 6.41 -5.79 13.16
N GLY A 122 6.90 -6.74 12.33
CA GLY A 122 6.15 -7.21 11.16
C GLY A 122 4.83 -7.90 11.56
N ALA A 123 4.80 -8.56 12.72
CA ALA A 123 3.58 -9.15 13.27
C ALA A 123 2.53 -8.08 13.59
N ASP A 124 2.93 -6.98 14.27
CA ASP A 124 2.02 -5.85 14.57
C ASP A 124 1.43 -5.24 13.29
N VAL A 125 2.26 -5.08 12.25
CA VAL A 125 1.82 -4.53 10.95
C VAL A 125 0.82 -5.46 10.27
N LEU A 126 1.07 -6.78 10.27
CA LEU A 126 0.13 -7.75 9.70
C LEU A 126 -1.19 -7.75 10.46
N GLU A 127 -1.15 -7.78 11.79
CA GLU A 127 -2.36 -7.81 12.63
C GLU A 127 -3.26 -6.60 12.37
N ARG A 128 -2.70 -5.37 12.38
CA ARG A 128 -3.50 -4.17 12.12
C ARG A 128 -4.06 -4.09 10.70
N TYR A 129 -3.26 -4.53 9.71
CA TYR A 129 -3.70 -4.50 8.32
C TYR A 129 -4.76 -5.58 8.05
N ASP A 130 -4.60 -6.80 8.60
CA ASP A 130 -5.61 -7.86 8.56
C ASP A 130 -6.92 -7.41 9.19
N ALA A 131 -6.88 -6.72 10.34
CA ALA A 131 -8.08 -6.18 10.98
C ALA A 131 -8.79 -5.13 10.10
N ALA A 132 -8.04 -4.27 9.40
CA ALA A 132 -8.61 -3.32 8.45
C ALA A 132 -9.26 -4.03 7.26
N ILE A 133 -8.60 -5.03 6.67
CA ILE A 133 -9.16 -5.83 5.57
C ILE A 133 -10.41 -6.61 6.03
N ALA A 134 -10.38 -7.21 7.22
CA ALA A 134 -11.56 -7.89 7.77
C ALA A 134 -12.76 -6.93 7.94
N SER A 135 -12.52 -5.68 8.36
CA SER A 135 -13.55 -4.65 8.43
C SER A 135 -14.13 -4.31 7.05
N ILE A 136 -13.27 -4.25 6.02
CA ILE A 136 -13.70 -4.05 4.63
C ILE A 136 -14.55 -5.24 4.14
N GLU A 137 -14.14 -6.47 4.40
CA GLU A 137 -14.92 -7.67 4.05
C GLU A 137 -16.29 -7.68 4.73
N ALA A 138 -16.33 -7.32 6.03
CA ALA A 138 -17.56 -7.27 6.82
C ALA A 138 -18.57 -6.22 6.31
N SER A 139 -18.15 -5.24 5.52
CA SER A 139 -19.05 -4.25 4.88
C SER A 139 -19.98 -4.86 3.82
N GLY A 140 -19.63 -6.04 3.30
CA GLY A 140 -20.35 -6.69 2.21
C GLY A 140 -20.05 -6.11 0.81
N ALA A 141 -19.08 -5.20 0.68
CA ALA A 141 -18.65 -4.66 -0.61
C ALA A 141 -18.09 -5.78 -1.50
N ARG A 142 -18.47 -5.80 -2.78
CA ARG A 142 -17.94 -6.74 -3.78
C ARG A 142 -16.64 -6.22 -4.40
N ALA A 143 -16.55 -4.89 -4.57
CA ALA A 143 -15.40 -4.19 -5.10
C ALA A 143 -15.08 -2.95 -4.24
N ALA A 144 -13.86 -2.86 -3.72
CA ALA A 144 -13.43 -1.76 -2.87
C ALA A 144 -12.10 -1.15 -3.35
N ALA A 145 -12.04 0.20 -3.44
CA ALA A 145 -10.79 0.93 -3.59
C ALA A 145 -10.22 1.23 -2.20
N VAL A 146 -8.97 0.86 -1.98
CA VAL A 146 -8.27 1.00 -0.69
C VAL A 146 -6.99 1.79 -0.92
N VAL A 147 -7.00 3.07 -0.56
CA VAL A 147 -5.82 3.92 -0.71
C VAL A 147 -4.94 3.82 0.54
N SER A 148 -3.75 3.31 0.34
CA SER A 148 -2.77 3.01 1.38
C SER A 148 -1.35 3.37 0.89
N HIS A 149 -0.31 2.63 1.29
CA HIS A 149 1.08 3.03 1.18
C HIS A 149 1.94 1.93 0.57
N GLY A 150 3.10 2.33 0.05
CA GLY A 150 3.94 1.44 -0.76
C GLY A 150 4.49 0.24 0.00
N ALA A 151 5.08 0.45 1.17
CA ALA A 151 5.68 -0.63 1.94
C ALA A 151 4.61 -1.50 2.61
N ALA A 152 3.55 -0.89 3.16
CA ALA A 152 2.46 -1.62 3.80
C ALA A 152 1.72 -2.54 2.80
N ILE A 153 1.32 -2.02 1.62
CA ILE A 153 0.69 -2.82 0.56
C ILE A 153 1.62 -3.95 0.13
N GLY A 154 2.89 -3.63 -0.17
CA GLY A 154 3.85 -4.61 -0.65
C GLY A 154 4.09 -5.74 0.35
N PHE A 155 4.34 -5.39 1.60
CA PHE A 155 4.57 -6.36 2.67
C PHE A 155 3.32 -7.23 2.91
N TRP A 156 2.16 -6.60 3.14
CA TRP A 156 0.93 -7.33 3.44
C TRP A 156 0.52 -8.26 2.28
N THR A 157 0.55 -7.76 1.04
CA THR A 157 0.16 -8.57 -0.13
C THR A 157 1.09 -9.76 -0.32
N CYS A 158 2.39 -9.59 -0.11
CA CYS A 158 3.34 -10.72 -0.15
C CYS A 158 3.12 -11.76 0.93
N MET A 159 2.57 -11.36 2.06
CA MET A 159 2.31 -12.29 3.17
C MET A 159 0.94 -12.96 3.08
N ARG A 160 -0.03 -12.37 2.37
CA ARG A 160 -1.44 -12.81 2.36
C ARG A 160 -1.98 -13.22 0.99
N ALA A 161 -1.33 -12.81 -0.12
CA ALA A 161 -1.80 -13.14 -1.45
C ALA A 161 -0.86 -14.10 -2.18
N SER A 162 -1.44 -15.02 -2.94
CA SER A 162 -0.73 -15.81 -3.95
C SER A 162 -0.56 -15.00 -5.25
N GLY A 163 0.26 -15.48 -6.19
CA GLY A 163 0.46 -14.84 -7.49
C GLY A 163 1.52 -13.72 -7.51
N ILE A 164 2.11 -13.36 -6.36
CA ILE A 164 3.22 -12.42 -6.29
C ILE A 164 4.54 -13.19 -6.18
N ASP A 165 5.49 -12.85 -7.04
CA ASP A 165 6.87 -13.34 -6.89
C ASP A 165 7.56 -12.60 -5.71
N ARG A 166 7.49 -13.22 -4.52
CA ARG A 166 8.12 -12.71 -3.30
C ARG A 166 9.61 -12.45 -3.49
N ARG A 167 10.32 -13.34 -4.21
CA ARG A 167 11.75 -13.17 -4.47
C ARG A 167 12.03 -11.96 -5.36
N ALA A 168 11.13 -11.69 -6.30
CA ALA A 168 11.23 -10.50 -7.14
C ALA A 168 10.99 -9.22 -6.33
N LEU A 169 10.05 -9.21 -5.39
CA LEU A 169 9.85 -8.07 -4.49
C LEU A 169 11.02 -7.92 -3.49
N GLU A 170 11.52 -9.02 -2.92
CA GLU A 170 12.71 -9.00 -2.06
C GLU A 170 13.92 -8.38 -2.79
N ARG A 171 14.13 -8.75 -4.07
CA ARG A 171 15.18 -8.13 -4.90
C ARG A 171 14.93 -6.64 -5.15
N ALA A 172 13.68 -6.24 -5.34
CA ALA A 172 13.32 -4.83 -5.58
C ALA A 172 13.45 -3.94 -4.33
N LEU A 173 13.36 -4.52 -3.14
CA LEU A 173 13.62 -3.84 -1.87
C LEU A 173 15.13 -3.72 -1.58
N ASN A 174 15.98 -4.44 -2.31
CA ASN A 174 17.42 -4.26 -2.27
C ASN A 174 17.78 -3.01 -3.11
N LEU A 175 18.43 -2.03 -2.50
CA LEU A 175 18.78 -0.74 -3.13
C LEU A 175 19.67 -0.88 -4.39
N ASP A 176 20.31 -2.04 -4.57
CA ASP A 176 21.12 -2.37 -5.73
C ASP A 176 20.33 -2.98 -6.89
N ALA A 177 19.04 -3.27 -6.71
CA ALA A 177 18.19 -3.87 -7.72
C ALA A 177 17.29 -2.82 -8.39
N ALA A 178 17.10 -2.94 -9.71
CA ALA A 178 16.29 -2.01 -10.50
C ALA A 178 14.87 -1.82 -9.94
N PRO A 179 14.33 -0.59 -9.98
CA PRO A 179 13.10 -0.18 -9.28
C PRO A 179 11.79 -0.77 -9.82
N LEU A 180 11.83 -1.84 -10.61
CA LEU A 180 10.70 -2.34 -11.40
C LEU A 180 9.57 -2.99 -10.60
N GLN A 181 9.71 -3.22 -9.30
CA GLN A 181 8.72 -4.00 -8.55
C GLN A 181 8.12 -3.33 -7.31
N VAL A 182 8.53 -2.13 -6.96
CA VAL A 182 7.82 -1.35 -5.93
C VAL A 182 6.54 -0.78 -6.54
N LEU A 183 5.44 -0.84 -5.80
CA LEU A 183 4.19 -0.23 -6.24
C LEU A 183 4.42 1.29 -6.38
N LYS A 184 4.23 1.82 -7.60
CA LYS A 184 4.48 3.24 -7.90
C LYS A 184 3.36 4.11 -7.32
N ASN A 185 3.65 5.40 -7.05
CA ASN A 185 2.63 6.35 -6.61
C ASN A 185 1.47 6.42 -7.61
N GLY A 186 0.24 6.40 -7.12
CA GLY A 186 -0.98 6.39 -7.94
C GLY A 186 -1.25 5.06 -8.66
N GLN A 187 -0.39 4.06 -8.50
CA GLN A 187 -0.61 2.73 -9.07
C GLN A 187 -1.23 1.77 -8.05
N MET A 188 -1.76 0.64 -8.54
CA MET A 188 -2.48 -0.30 -7.71
C MET A 188 -2.03 -1.75 -7.90
N CYS A 189 -2.21 -2.53 -6.84
CA CYS A 189 -2.27 -3.99 -6.85
C CYS A 189 -3.75 -4.39 -6.75
N VAL A 190 -4.22 -5.25 -7.64
CA VAL A 190 -5.58 -5.79 -7.57
C VAL A 190 -5.51 -7.20 -7.03
N ILE A 191 -6.32 -7.47 -6.00
CA ILE A 191 -6.43 -8.79 -5.39
C ILE A 191 -7.87 -9.29 -5.40
N GLU A 192 -8.05 -10.60 -5.46
CA GLU A 192 -9.34 -11.28 -5.39
C GLU A 192 -9.30 -12.39 -4.34
N GLY A 193 -10.39 -12.55 -3.59
CA GLY A 193 -10.52 -13.58 -2.56
C GLY A 193 -11.09 -13.02 -1.26
N ASP A 194 -10.67 -13.62 -0.17
CA ASP A 194 -10.97 -13.22 1.21
C ASP A 194 -9.88 -13.72 2.17
N LEU A 195 -9.90 -13.26 3.43
CA LEU A 195 -8.92 -13.66 4.45
C LEU A 195 -9.02 -15.14 4.82
N ALA A 196 -10.22 -15.74 4.72
CA ALA A 196 -10.44 -17.13 5.12
C ALA A 196 -9.89 -18.13 4.09
N SER A 197 -10.12 -17.88 2.79
CA SER A 197 -9.66 -18.72 1.68
C SER A 197 -8.33 -18.26 1.08
N GLY A 198 -7.86 -17.07 1.45
CA GLY A 198 -6.68 -16.41 0.91
C GLY A 198 -7.00 -15.53 -0.29
N TYR A 199 -6.12 -14.55 -0.50
CA TYR A 199 -6.17 -13.67 -1.65
C TYR A 199 -5.27 -14.17 -2.79
N ARG A 200 -5.63 -13.81 -4.03
CA ARG A 200 -4.79 -13.93 -5.22
C ARG A 200 -4.58 -12.56 -5.83
N ALA A 201 -3.33 -12.18 -6.04
CA ALA A 201 -3.01 -10.96 -6.79
C ALA A 201 -3.23 -11.22 -8.28
N VAL A 202 -3.99 -10.34 -8.93
CA VAL A 202 -4.34 -10.44 -10.36
C VAL A 202 -3.66 -9.39 -11.22
N SER A 203 -3.23 -8.27 -10.62
CA SER A 203 -2.38 -7.29 -11.31
C SER A 203 -1.49 -6.53 -10.34
N TRP A 204 -0.39 -5.98 -10.85
CA TRP A 204 0.56 -5.13 -10.11
C TRP A 204 1.07 -4.01 -11.01
N ASN A 205 0.97 -2.74 -10.56
CA ASN A 205 1.31 -1.56 -11.37
C ASN A 205 0.59 -1.53 -12.73
N GLY A 206 -0.67 -2.00 -12.79
CA GLY A 206 -1.44 -2.07 -14.03
C GLY A 206 -1.05 -3.23 -14.96
N VAL A 207 -0.05 -4.05 -14.59
CA VAL A 207 0.36 -5.23 -15.37
C VAL A 207 -0.36 -6.46 -14.84
N PRO A 208 -1.10 -7.21 -15.67
CA PRO A 208 -1.71 -8.47 -15.26
C PRO A 208 -0.64 -9.48 -14.80
N LEU A 209 -0.92 -10.14 -13.68
CA LEU A 209 -0.11 -11.26 -13.20
C LEU A 209 -0.69 -12.55 -13.81
N GLY A 210 0.16 -13.30 -14.51
CA GLY A 210 -0.25 -14.57 -15.10
C GLY A 210 -0.69 -15.58 -14.04
N GLU A 211 -1.55 -16.53 -14.42
CA GLU A 211 -1.84 -17.68 -13.58
C GLU A 211 -0.53 -18.42 -13.29
N SER A 212 -0.18 -18.56 -12.02
CA SER A 212 0.94 -19.42 -11.61
C SER A 212 0.59 -20.85 -12.06
N ARG A 213 1.38 -21.37 -13.00
CA ARG A 213 1.29 -22.78 -13.40
C ARG A 213 1.78 -23.69 -12.29
#